data_fb0ef0908db52cee1c4c869f0dfc3d78
#
_entry.id   fb0ef0908db52cee1c4c869f0dfc3d78
#
_cell.length_a   1.000
_cell.length_b   1.000
_cell.length_c   1.000
_cell.angle_alpha   90.00
_cell.angle_beta   90.00
_cell.angle_gamma   90.00
#
_symmetry.space_group_name_H-M   'P 1'
#
loop_
_entity.id
_entity.type
_entity.pdbx_description
1 polymer ?
#
loop_
_entity_poly.entity_id
_entity_poly.type
_entity_poly.pdbx_seq_one_letter_code
_entity_poly.pdbx_strand_id
1 'polypeptide(L)'
;MNFDIPSRTVVVGIGNLIRTDDGLGVHAIERLRRDLRVPTGVTLIDGGTQGIELISDISDSTHLLLLDAIHVGEPPGTLIRMVNEELRGLPCAASVHQVGLADLLATLPLVSEIQREIVLLGAEPASTDWGTELTVPVQAAFGSLIDAAVEQLLLWSSEATQQLLAS
;
A
#
# COMPACT_ATOMS: atom_id res chain seq x y z
N MET A 1 26.31 -6.86 17.13
CA MET A 1 25.51 -8.06 16.82
C MET A 1 24.45 -7.66 15.83
N ASN A 2 24.60 -8.04 14.56
CA ASN A 2 23.49 -7.93 13.60
C ASN A 2 22.48 -9.00 14.00
N PHE A 3 21.39 -8.63 14.63
CA PHE A 3 20.24 -9.50 14.72
C PHE A 3 19.62 -9.53 13.33
N ASP A 4 19.67 -10.68 12.66
CA ASP A 4 18.92 -10.89 11.42
C ASP A 4 17.43 -10.69 11.76
N ILE A 5 16.91 -9.52 11.39
CA ILE A 5 15.49 -9.23 11.51
C ILE A 5 14.80 -10.08 10.43
N PRO A 6 13.92 -11.02 10.80
CA PRO A 6 13.27 -11.84 9.80
C PRO A 6 12.46 -10.95 8.84
N SER A 7 12.55 -11.25 7.54
CA SER A 7 11.78 -10.51 6.53
C SER A 7 10.28 -10.62 6.83
N ARG A 8 9.63 -9.49 7.03
CA ARG A 8 8.19 -9.38 7.22
C ARG A 8 7.59 -8.44 6.19
N THR A 9 6.72 -8.97 5.35
CA THR A 9 6.00 -8.21 4.33
C THR A 9 4.58 -7.94 4.78
N VAL A 10 4.21 -6.67 4.78
CA VAL A 10 2.86 -6.19 5.13
C VAL A 10 2.29 -5.40 3.96
N VAL A 11 1.04 -5.64 3.64
CA VAL A 11 0.24 -4.87 2.66
C VAL A 11 -0.88 -4.19 3.40
N VAL A 12 -1.04 -2.90 3.21
CA VAL A 12 -2.12 -2.11 3.80
C VAL A 12 -2.93 -1.45 2.71
N GLY A 13 -4.22 -1.72 2.67
CA GLY A 13 -5.18 -1.00 1.82
C GLY A 13 -5.81 0.14 2.62
N ILE A 14 -5.69 1.34 2.09
CA ILE A 14 -6.17 2.58 2.73
C ILE A 14 -7.33 3.11 1.91
N GLY A 15 -8.29 3.75 2.57
CA GLY A 15 -9.41 4.41 1.93
C GLY A 15 -10.77 4.16 2.57
N ASN A 16 -11.79 4.77 2.01
CA ASN A 16 -13.15 4.74 2.52
C ASN A 16 -14.12 4.10 1.52
N LEU A 17 -14.64 2.91 1.84
CA LEU A 17 -15.53 2.12 0.96
C LEU A 17 -16.84 2.82 0.60
N ILE A 18 -17.25 3.86 1.31
CA ILE A 18 -18.46 4.62 0.99
C ILE A 18 -18.18 5.91 0.20
N ARG A 19 -16.97 6.04 -0.36
CA ARG A 19 -16.49 7.21 -1.09
C ARG A 19 -15.91 6.84 -2.46
N THR A 20 -16.64 6.07 -3.24
CA THR A 20 -16.28 5.64 -4.61
C THR A 20 -14.81 5.21 -4.73
N ASP A 21 -13.98 5.90 -5.53
CA ASP A 21 -12.58 5.54 -5.79
C ASP A 21 -11.67 5.64 -4.56
N ASP A 22 -12.05 6.41 -3.55
CA ASP A 22 -11.34 6.48 -2.27
C ASP A 22 -11.28 5.12 -1.57
N GLY A 23 -12.20 4.19 -1.88
CA GLY A 23 -12.19 2.80 -1.41
C GLY A 23 -11.22 1.86 -2.12
N LEU A 24 -10.43 2.35 -3.10
CA LEU A 24 -9.58 1.52 -3.96
C LEU A 24 -8.66 0.57 -3.18
N GLY A 25 -7.96 1.08 -2.16
CA GLY A 25 -7.02 0.28 -1.38
C GLY A 25 -7.71 -0.85 -0.62
N VAL A 26 -8.88 -0.60 -0.05
CA VAL A 26 -9.66 -1.62 0.68
C VAL A 26 -10.20 -2.68 -0.29
N HIS A 27 -10.73 -2.27 -1.45
CA HIS A 27 -11.13 -3.20 -2.51
C HIS A 27 -9.94 -4.06 -2.98
N ALA A 28 -8.75 -3.49 -3.07
CA ALA A 28 -7.55 -4.21 -3.46
C ALA A 28 -7.16 -5.28 -2.42
N ILE A 29 -7.23 -4.99 -1.12
CA ILE A 29 -7.00 -5.98 -0.05
C ILE A 29 -7.99 -7.14 -0.16
N GLU A 30 -9.28 -6.86 -0.34
CA GLU A 30 -10.30 -7.90 -0.50
C GLU A 30 -10.03 -8.80 -1.73
N ARG A 31 -9.52 -8.22 -2.82
CA ARG A 31 -9.14 -8.97 -4.01
C ARG A 31 -7.89 -9.81 -3.77
N LEU A 32 -6.86 -9.26 -3.14
CA LEU A 32 -5.60 -9.96 -2.84
C LEU A 32 -5.79 -11.13 -1.86
N ARG A 33 -6.72 -11.03 -0.90
CA ARG A 33 -7.07 -12.13 0.02
C ARG A 33 -7.53 -13.40 -0.70
N ARG A 34 -8.03 -13.27 -1.92
CA ARG A 34 -8.53 -14.38 -2.75
C ARG A 34 -7.57 -14.75 -3.90
N ASP A 35 -6.46 -14.04 -4.03
CA ASP A 35 -5.50 -14.27 -5.10
C ASP A 35 -4.45 -15.30 -4.69
N LEU A 36 -4.47 -16.45 -5.32
CA LEU A 36 -3.55 -17.57 -5.02
C LEU A 36 -2.09 -17.25 -5.39
N ARG A 37 -1.83 -16.17 -6.10
CA ARG A 37 -0.47 -15.72 -6.44
C ARG A 37 0.22 -14.97 -5.29
N VAL A 38 -0.54 -14.52 -4.29
CA VAL A 38 0.03 -13.84 -3.12
C VAL A 38 0.89 -14.83 -2.32
N PRO A 39 2.18 -14.52 -2.07
CA PRO A 39 3.07 -15.42 -1.35
C PRO A 39 2.58 -15.71 0.07
N THR A 40 2.85 -16.92 0.55
CA THR A 40 2.58 -17.29 1.94
C THR A 40 3.42 -16.43 2.89
N GLY A 41 2.86 -16.06 4.04
CA GLY A 41 3.56 -15.22 5.03
C GLY A 41 3.37 -13.72 4.83
N VAL A 42 2.75 -13.27 3.74
CA VAL A 42 2.35 -11.87 3.56
C VAL A 42 1.15 -11.54 4.46
N THR A 43 1.27 -10.46 5.22
CA THR A 43 0.16 -9.95 6.05
C THR A 43 -0.66 -8.94 5.24
N LEU A 44 -1.96 -9.16 5.10
CA LEU A 44 -2.89 -8.27 4.39
C LEU A 44 -3.80 -7.54 5.40
N ILE A 45 -3.72 -6.21 5.46
CA ILE A 45 -4.44 -5.37 6.41
C ILE A 45 -5.42 -4.47 5.65
N ASP A 46 -6.67 -4.53 6.03
CA ASP A 46 -7.64 -3.48 5.71
C ASP A 46 -7.41 -2.34 6.69
N GLY A 47 -6.76 -1.30 6.23
CA GLY A 47 -6.45 -0.10 7.00
C GLY A 47 -7.61 0.89 7.04
N GLY A 48 -8.55 0.77 6.11
CA GLY A 48 -9.70 1.67 6.04
C GLY A 48 -9.28 3.13 6.08
N THR A 49 -9.87 3.89 6.98
CA THR A 49 -9.56 5.31 7.21
C THR A 49 -8.62 5.54 8.39
N GLN A 50 -8.02 4.49 8.92
CA GLN A 50 -7.05 4.57 10.00
C GLN A 50 -5.76 5.22 9.46
N GLY A 51 -5.18 6.11 10.25
CA GLY A 51 -3.90 6.73 9.96
C GLY A 51 -2.82 6.17 10.88
N ILE A 52 -2.43 6.99 11.86
CA ILE A 52 -1.36 6.67 12.82
C ILE A 52 -1.64 5.40 13.64
N GLU A 53 -2.87 4.98 13.81
CA GLU A 53 -3.26 3.77 14.55
C GLU A 53 -2.67 2.50 13.92
N LEU A 54 -2.38 2.52 12.60
CA LEU A 54 -1.74 1.40 11.90
C LEU A 54 -0.27 1.18 12.30
N ILE A 55 0.32 2.12 13.05
CA ILE A 55 1.75 2.09 13.38
C ILE A 55 2.15 0.78 14.08
N SER A 56 1.31 0.28 14.98
CA SER A 56 1.58 -0.94 15.73
C SER A 56 1.62 -2.19 14.84
N ASP A 57 0.83 -2.18 13.75
CA ASP A 57 0.70 -3.32 12.86
C ASP A 57 1.82 -3.39 11.81
N ILE A 58 2.48 -2.26 11.53
CA ILE A 58 3.48 -2.14 10.48
C ILE A 58 4.90 -1.83 10.98
N SER A 59 5.05 -1.50 12.26
CA SER A 59 6.34 -1.02 12.83
C SER A 59 7.48 -2.04 12.74
N ASP A 60 7.19 -3.34 12.67
CA ASP A 60 8.14 -4.43 12.55
C ASP A 60 8.26 -4.99 11.12
N SER A 61 7.60 -4.37 10.14
CA SER A 61 7.74 -4.76 8.73
C SER A 61 9.09 -4.34 8.15
N THR A 62 9.67 -5.21 7.31
CA THR A 62 10.84 -4.89 6.46
C THR A 62 10.42 -4.44 5.07
N HIS A 63 9.25 -4.89 4.61
CA HIS A 63 8.64 -4.52 3.35
C HIS A 63 7.19 -4.09 3.58
N LEU A 64 6.86 -2.90 3.13
CA LEU A 64 5.53 -2.31 3.30
C LEU A 64 4.95 -1.90 1.94
N LEU A 65 3.88 -2.57 1.52
CA LEU A 65 3.12 -2.19 0.34
C LEU A 65 1.86 -1.46 0.77
N LEU A 66 1.72 -0.22 0.32
CA LEU A 66 0.54 0.61 0.55
C LEU A 66 -0.31 0.65 -0.72
N LEU A 67 -1.61 0.50 -0.58
CA LEU A 67 -2.59 0.56 -1.67
C LEU A 67 -3.60 1.65 -1.36
N ASP A 68 -3.75 2.64 -2.26
CA ASP A 68 -4.59 3.82 -2.05
C ASP A 68 -5.05 4.46 -3.36
N ALA A 69 -6.07 5.29 -3.30
CA ALA A 69 -6.38 6.26 -4.36
C ALA A 69 -5.46 7.47 -4.21
N ILE A 70 -4.75 7.85 -5.28
CA ILE A 70 -3.67 8.83 -5.20
C ILE A 70 -3.95 10.00 -6.14
N HIS A 71 -4.14 11.19 -5.56
CA HIS A 71 -4.30 12.43 -6.31
C HIS A 71 -2.93 13.05 -6.63
N VAL A 72 -2.53 12.98 -7.88
CA VAL A 72 -1.32 13.64 -8.41
C VAL A 72 -1.61 14.52 -9.63
N GLY A 73 -2.87 14.59 -10.06
CA GLY A 73 -3.31 15.39 -11.19
C GLY A 73 -3.19 14.70 -12.54
N GLU A 74 -3.06 13.39 -12.56
CA GLU A 74 -3.04 12.58 -13.76
C GLU A 74 -4.47 12.26 -14.25
N PRO A 75 -4.66 11.79 -15.48
CA PRO A 75 -5.97 11.31 -15.93
C PRO A 75 -6.52 10.20 -15.02
N PRO A 76 -7.84 10.19 -14.70
CA PRO A 76 -8.45 9.17 -13.86
C PRO A 76 -8.15 7.74 -14.33
N GLY A 77 -7.81 6.85 -13.39
CA GLY A 77 -7.41 5.48 -13.66
C GLY A 77 -5.94 5.30 -14.03
N THR A 78 -5.15 6.37 -14.11
CA THR A 78 -3.69 6.25 -14.27
C THR A 78 -3.10 5.55 -13.05
N LEU A 79 -2.34 4.47 -13.28
CA LEU A 79 -1.62 3.78 -12.21
C LEU A 79 -0.43 4.61 -11.74
N ILE A 80 -0.26 4.67 -10.45
CA ILE A 80 0.79 5.43 -9.78
C ILE A 80 1.60 4.46 -8.92
N ARG A 81 2.92 4.57 -9.03
CA ARG A 81 3.88 3.83 -8.18
C ARG A 81 4.89 4.80 -7.63
N MET A 82 5.08 4.79 -6.32
CA MET A 82 6.10 5.57 -5.61
C MET A 82 6.86 4.68 -4.64
N VAL A 83 8.16 4.95 -4.46
CA VAL A 83 9.03 4.14 -3.62
C VAL A 83 9.81 5.04 -2.67
N ASN A 84 9.86 4.66 -1.39
CA ASN A 84 10.70 5.29 -0.35
C ASN A 84 10.68 6.82 -0.35
N GLU A 85 11.75 7.47 -0.82
CA GLU A 85 11.92 8.93 -0.80
C GLU A 85 10.89 9.68 -1.65
N GLU A 86 10.38 9.05 -2.71
CA GLU A 86 9.34 9.64 -3.56
C GLU A 86 8.05 9.90 -2.78
N LEU A 87 7.79 9.10 -1.74
CA LEU A 87 6.62 9.25 -0.86
C LEU A 87 6.62 10.56 -0.06
N ARG A 88 7.79 11.16 0.15
CA ARG A 88 7.91 12.47 0.81
C ARG A 88 7.35 13.62 -0.02
N GLY A 89 7.22 13.42 -1.32
CA GLY A 89 6.66 14.37 -2.27
C GLY A 89 5.14 14.25 -2.47
N LEU A 90 4.46 13.35 -1.75
CA LEU A 90 3.01 13.22 -1.86
C LEU A 90 2.32 14.55 -1.54
N PRO A 91 1.42 15.02 -2.42
CA PRO A 91 0.66 16.22 -2.14
C PRO A 91 -0.23 15.98 -0.92
N CYS A 92 0.03 16.71 0.16
CA CYS A 92 -0.73 16.62 1.42
C CYS A 92 -2.19 17.13 1.31
N ALA A 93 -2.70 17.38 0.09
CA ALA A 93 -3.79 18.33 -0.10
C ALA A 93 -5.15 17.74 -0.51
N ALA A 94 -5.27 16.44 -0.79
CA ALA A 94 -6.47 15.97 -1.51
C ALA A 94 -7.46 15.12 -0.69
N SER A 95 -7.04 14.43 0.36
CA SER A 95 -7.97 13.71 1.24
C SER A 95 -7.50 13.64 2.69
N VAL A 96 -8.43 13.43 3.62
CA VAL A 96 -8.14 13.24 5.05
C VAL A 96 -7.23 12.01 5.25
N HIS A 97 -7.34 11.00 4.38
CA HIS A 97 -6.54 9.77 4.43
C HIS A 97 -5.08 10.01 4.02
N GLN A 98 -4.84 10.87 3.03
CA GLN A 98 -3.48 11.25 2.62
C GLN A 98 -2.73 11.99 3.74
N VAL A 99 -3.42 12.79 4.55
CA VAL A 99 -2.85 13.38 5.75
C VAL A 99 -2.46 12.29 6.76
N GLY A 100 -3.37 11.34 7.04
CA GLY A 100 -3.10 10.21 7.94
C GLY A 100 -1.96 9.31 7.45
N LEU A 101 -1.86 9.07 6.14
CA LEU A 101 -0.76 8.33 5.53
C LEU A 101 0.57 9.07 5.65
N ALA A 102 0.60 10.38 5.40
CA ALA A 102 1.79 11.19 5.56
C ALA A 102 2.28 11.20 7.02
N ASP A 103 1.38 11.33 7.98
CA ASP A 103 1.69 11.27 9.41
C ASP A 103 2.22 9.88 9.81
N LEU A 104 1.61 8.81 9.30
CA LEU A 104 2.05 7.44 9.51
C LEU A 104 3.48 7.24 9.01
N LEU A 105 3.77 7.63 7.77
CA LEU A 105 5.09 7.52 7.16
C LEU A 105 6.15 8.38 7.87
N ALA A 106 5.78 9.57 8.34
CA ALA A 106 6.67 10.44 9.11
C ALA A 106 6.98 9.88 10.51
N THR A 107 6.04 9.15 11.11
CA THR A 107 6.18 8.58 12.45
C THR A 107 6.94 7.27 12.47
N LEU A 108 6.87 6.46 11.42
CA LEU A 108 7.53 5.15 11.33
C LEU A 108 9.02 5.18 11.72
N PRO A 109 9.86 6.09 11.22
CA PRO A 109 11.28 6.16 11.60
C PRO A 109 11.51 6.56 13.05
N LEU A 110 10.52 7.16 13.72
CA LEU A 110 10.63 7.59 15.12
C LEU A 110 10.34 6.44 16.10
N VAL A 111 9.59 5.43 15.67
CA VAL A 111 9.17 4.30 16.52
C VAL A 111 9.88 2.99 16.18
N SER A 112 10.59 2.93 15.04
CA SER A 112 11.24 1.71 14.56
C SER A 112 12.52 2.06 13.79
N GLU A 113 13.64 1.45 14.19
CA GLU A 113 14.94 1.58 13.51
C GLU A 113 15.09 0.61 12.32
N ILE A 114 14.05 -0.17 12.02
CA ILE A 114 14.08 -1.13 10.92
C ILE A 114 14.20 -0.37 9.59
N GLN A 115 15.25 -0.68 8.83
CA GLN A 115 15.33 -0.27 7.43
C GLN A 115 14.30 -1.04 6.63
N ARG A 116 13.38 -0.33 5.98
CA ARG A 116 12.30 -0.94 5.22
C ARG A 116 12.23 -0.38 3.81
N GLU A 117 11.79 -1.21 2.90
CA GLU A 117 11.35 -0.77 1.60
C GLU A 117 9.84 -0.49 1.65
N ILE A 118 9.44 0.70 1.23
CA ILE A 118 8.05 1.13 1.18
C ILE A 118 7.69 1.39 -0.28
N VAL A 119 6.66 0.71 -0.76
CA VAL A 119 6.08 0.93 -2.09
C VAL A 119 4.62 1.35 -1.90
N LEU A 120 4.23 2.43 -2.56
CA LEU A 120 2.85 2.86 -2.70
C LEU A 120 2.42 2.57 -4.14
N LEU A 121 1.34 1.81 -4.28
CA LEU A 121 0.66 1.57 -5.55
C LEU A 121 -0.77 2.07 -5.46
N GLY A 122 -1.23 2.73 -6.50
CA GLY A 122 -2.61 3.21 -6.55
C GLY A 122 -3.01 3.68 -7.93
N ALA A 123 -4.13 4.37 -7.98
CA ALA A 123 -4.62 4.98 -9.20
C ALA A 123 -5.15 6.38 -8.94
N GLU A 124 -5.04 7.27 -9.94
CA GLU A 124 -5.69 8.58 -9.90
C GLU A 124 -7.21 8.39 -9.87
N PRO A 125 -7.93 8.88 -8.85
CA PRO A 125 -9.38 8.77 -8.77
C PRO A 125 -10.08 9.69 -9.76
N ALA A 126 -11.26 9.28 -10.22
CA ALA A 126 -12.16 10.14 -10.98
C ALA A 126 -13.14 10.88 -10.06
N SER A 127 -13.56 10.25 -8.97
CA SER A 127 -14.46 10.81 -7.98
C SER A 127 -14.24 10.18 -6.61
N THR A 128 -14.41 11.01 -5.59
CA THR A 128 -14.50 10.57 -4.18
C THR A 128 -15.85 10.98 -3.56
N ASP A 129 -16.88 11.11 -4.37
CA ASP A 129 -18.25 11.33 -3.92
C ASP A 129 -18.81 10.11 -3.19
N TRP A 130 -19.98 10.24 -2.60
CA TRP A 130 -20.66 9.13 -1.93
C TRP A 130 -21.01 8.03 -2.92
N GLY A 131 -20.59 6.81 -2.60
CA GLY A 131 -20.82 5.62 -3.40
C GLY A 131 -19.92 4.47 -2.96
N THR A 132 -20.28 3.24 -3.31
CA THR A 132 -19.57 2.01 -2.91
C THR A 132 -18.81 1.36 -4.06
N GLU A 133 -19.04 1.83 -5.28
CA GLU A 133 -18.46 1.26 -6.48
C GLU A 133 -17.33 2.15 -7.00
N LEU A 134 -16.27 1.52 -7.52
CA LEU A 134 -15.22 2.24 -8.25
C LEU A 134 -15.80 2.86 -9.54
N THR A 135 -15.32 4.03 -9.90
CA THR A 135 -15.68 4.65 -11.19
C THR A 135 -15.14 3.83 -12.36
N VAL A 136 -15.73 4.02 -13.53
CA VAL A 136 -15.36 3.25 -14.74
C VAL A 136 -13.86 3.29 -15.05
N PRO A 137 -13.15 4.45 -15.06
CA PRO A 137 -11.72 4.47 -15.35
C PRO A 137 -10.88 3.75 -14.28
N VAL A 138 -11.22 3.88 -13.01
CA VAL A 138 -10.50 3.22 -11.92
C VAL A 138 -10.80 1.70 -11.92
N GLN A 139 -12.04 1.32 -12.16
CA GLN A 139 -12.42 -0.09 -12.32
C GLN A 139 -11.68 -0.75 -13.48
N ALA A 140 -11.48 -0.04 -14.60
CA ALA A 140 -10.72 -0.54 -15.75
C ALA A 140 -9.24 -0.77 -15.42
N ALA A 141 -8.65 0.07 -14.56
CA ALA A 141 -7.26 -0.03 -14.12
C ALA A 141 -7.05 -1.05 -12.98
N PHE A 142 -8.12 -1.46 -12.30
CA PHE A 142 -8.05 -2.24 -11.06
C PHE A 142 -7.31 -3.59 -11.24
N GLY A 143 -7.55 -4.31 -12.33
CA GLY A 143 -6.85 -5.56 -12.64
C GLY A 143 -5.34 -5.38 -12.72
N SER A 144 -4.88 -4.33 -13.42
CA SER A 144 -3.46 -4.00 -13.57
C SER A 144 -2.84 -3.56 -12.24
N LEU A 145 -3.59 -2.88 -11.37
CA LEU A 145 -3.15 -2.54 -10.01
C LEU A 145 -2.88 -3.82 -9.19
N ILE A 146 -3.80 -4.80 -9.24
CA ILE A 146 -3.63 -6.07 -8.54
C ILE A 146 -2.43 -6.84 -9.08
N ASP A 147 -2.24 -6.87 -10.39
CA ASP A 147 -1.08 -7.53 -11.00
C ASP A 147 0.23 -6.88 -10.55
N ALA A 148 0.31 -5.56 -10.55
CA ALA A 148 1.48 -4.83 -10.05
C ALA A 148 1.75 -5.11 -8.55
N ALA A 149 0.71 -5.20 -7.73
CA ALA A 149 0.84 -5.56 -6.33
C ALA A 149 1.40 -6.98 -6.15
N VAL A 150 0.86 -7.95 -6.88
CA VAL A 150 1.34 -9.34 -6.85
C VAL A 150 2.79 -9.44 -7.33
N GLU A 151 3.16 -8.77 -8.42
CA GLU A 151 4.54 -8.73 -8.92
C GLU A 151 5.50 -8.20 -7.87
N GLN A 152 5.14 -7.10 -7.17
CA GLN A 152 5.96 -6.55 -6.09
C GLN A 152 6.13 -7.54 -4.93
N LEU A 153 5.07 -8.24 -4.54
CA LEU A 153 5.12 -9.24 -3.46
C LEU A 153 5.98 -10.44 -3.84
N LEU A 154 5.91 -10.91 -5.08
CA LEU A 154 6.74 -12.00 -5.59
C LEU A 154 8.21 -11.61 -5.63
N LEU A 155 8.54 -10.37 -6.02
CA LEU A 155 9.90 -9.84 -6.00
C LEU A 155 10.48 -9.92 -4.59
N TRP A 156 9.81 -9.35 -3.58
CA TRP A 156 10.27 -9.38 -2.19
C TRP A 156 10.38 -10.79 -1.62
N SER A 157 9.45 -11.68 -1.98
CA SER A 157 9.51 -13.09 -1.56
C SER A 157 10.74 -13.81 -2.12
N SER A 158 11.13 -13.52 -3.36
CA SER A 158 12.32 -14.12 -3.98
C SER A 158 13.61 -13.61 -3.36
N GLU A 159 13.70 -12.33 -3.03
CA GLU A 159 14.84 -11.69 -2.36
C GLU A 159 15.05 -12.27 -0.95
N ALA A 160 13.97 -12.41 -0.17
CA ALA A 160 14.01 -13.02 1.16
C ALA A 160 14.52 -14.49 1.10
N THR A 161 14.10 -15.24 0.08
CA THR A 161 14.57 -16.62 -0.12
C THR A 161 16.04 -16.67 -0.47
N GLN A 162 16.54 -15.77 -1.31
CA GLN A 162 17.96 -15.71 -1.68
C GLN A 162 18.84 -15.33 -0.49
N GLN A 163 18.42 -14.41 0.37
CA GLN A 163 19.13 -14.04 1.58
C GLN A 163 19.26 -15.21 2.56
N LEU A 164 18.19 -15.99 2.74
CA LEU A 164 18.21 -17.20 3.58
C LEU A 164 19.15 -18.29 3.06
N LEU A 165 19.34 -18.40 1.74
CA LEU A 165 20.24 -19.38 1.12
C LEU A 165 21.71 -18.92 1.14
N ALA A 166 21.97 -17.64 1.36
CA ALA A 166 23.30 -17.04 1.36
C ALA A 166 23.90 -16.90 2.78
N SER A 167 23.09 -17.12 3.84
CA SER A 167 23.45 -17.07 5.26
C SER A 167 23.82 -18.45 5.78
#